data_6e60e142b93be4e3a7740aa4c2247c06
#
_entry.id   6e60e142b93be4e3a7740aa4c2247c06
#
_cell.length_a   1.000
_cell.length_b   1.000
_cell.length_c   1.000
_cell.angle_alpha   90.00
_cell.angle_beta   90.00
_cell.angle_gamma   90.00
#
_symmetry.space_group_name_H-M   'P 1'
#
loop_
_entity.id
_entity.type
_entity.pdbx_description
1 polymer ?
#
loop_
_entity_poly.entity_id
_entity_poly.type
_entity_poly.pdbx_seq_one_letter_code
_entity_poly.pdbx_strand_id
1 'polypeptide(L)'
;MDKKINPLRKYLREEKLPHFFCPGCGCGQVLTSFLRSVDALNIDLNTMVAVAGVGCTARIPVYMNVDMLHGVHGRTLPWATGIKLHYLETRVVVFAGDGDCASIGGNHLIHACRRNLDVLMVVVNNFNFAMTGGQVAPMTPAHSVTMTTPYGSGEPPFDICKMAEAAGATYVARASTTNLPLLDQLFRKGLQHKGFGLLEVISQCPTHYGRYALNTGDAVRVQDWMRSRCVLKAQAEKKAPEELVGKYVLGEFVNTQRPIFEGSSVYKEMED
;
A
#
# COMPACT_ATOMS: atom_id res chain seq x y z
N MET A 1 -35.07 4.70 17.67
CA MET A 1 -33.67 5.22 17.59
C MET A 1 -33.17 4.92 16.19
N ASP A 2 -33.11 5.90 15.33
CA ASP A 2 -32.53 5.76 14.00
C ASP A 2 -31.06 5.38 14.14
N LYS A 3 -30.70 4.17 13.74
CA LYS A 3 -29.30 3.75 13.69
C LYS A 3 -28.59 4.70 12.74
N LYS A 4 -27.71 5.58 13.25
CA LYS A 4 -26.83 6.38 12.41
C LYS A 4 -26.00 5.42 11.54
N ILE A 5 -26.38 5.30 10.28
CA ILE A 5 -25.67 4.48 9.31
C ILE A 5 -24.34 5.18 9.02
N ASN A 6 -23.23 4.43 9.07
CA ASN A 6 -21.92 4.95 8.72
C ASN A 6 -21.94 5.45 7.26
N PRO A 7 -21.63 6.74 6.99
CA PRO A 7 -21.73 7.33 5.65
C PRO A 7 -20.83 6.62 4.61
N LEU A 8 -19.77 5.93 5.02
CA LEU A 8 -18.90 5.19 4.12
C LEU A 8 -19.54 3.90 3.61
N ARG A 9 -20.67 3.48 4.17
CA ARG A 9 -21.36 2.25 3.79
C ARG A 9 -21.78 2.23 2.32
N LYS A 10 -22.08 3.39 1.74
CA LYS A 10 -22.41 3.57 0.31
C LYS A 10 -21.30 3.11 -0.64
N TYR A 11 -20.05 3.03 -0.16
CA TYR A 11 -18.89 2.59 -0.93
C TYR A 11 -18.58 1.11 -0.78
N LEU A 12 -19.31 0.38 0.07
CA LEU A 12 -19.06 -1.01 0.39
C LEU A 12 -20.02 -1.94 -0.33
N ARG A 13 -19.52 -3.09 -0.75
CA ARG A 13 -20.31 -4.24 -1.15
C ARG A 13 -20.83 -4.94 0.10
N GLU A 14 -22.05 -4.60 0.51
CA GLU A 14 -22.64 -5.09 1.76
C GLU A 14 -22.80 -6.61 1.80
N GLU A 15 -23.05 -7.23 0.65
CA GLU A 15 -23.17 -8.68 0.50
C GLU A 15 -21.84 -9.43 0.72
N LYS A 16 -20.71 -8.71 0.76
CA LYS A 16 -19.38 -9.26 1.08
C LYS A 16 -19.00 -9.10 2.55
N LEU A 17 -19.85 -8.48 3.36
CA LEU A 17 -19.62 -8.33 4.80
C LEU A 17 -20.24 -9.50 5.59
N PRO A 18 -19.65 -9.91 6.73
CA PRO A 18 -18.46 -9.36 7.37
C PRO A 18 -17.17 -9.65 6.58
N HIS A 19 -16.19 -8.73 6.68
CA HIS A 19 -14.90 -8.94 6.05
C HIS A 19 -14.11 -10.07 6.73
N PHE A 20 -13.21 -10.71 5.98
CA PHE A 20 -12.44 -11.86 6.48
C PHE A 20 -11.12 -11.48 7.20
N PHE A 21 -10.77 -10.20 7.26
CA PHE A 21 -9.53 -9.79 7.94
C PHE A 21 -9.52 -10.25 9.40
N CYS A 22 -8.35 -10.72 9.85
CA CYS A 22 -8.16 -11.17 11.22
C CYS A 22 -8.50 -10.05 12.23
N PRO A 23 -8.96 -10.40 13.45
CA PRO A 23 -9.14 -9.42 14.51
C PRO A 23 -7.86 -8.60 14.76
N GLY A 24 -7.99 -7.27 14.73
CA GLY A 24 -6.87 -6.35 14.91
C GLY A 24 -5.94 -6.20 13.70
N CYS A 25 -6.25 -6.81 12.55
CA CYS A 25 -5.49 -6.61 11.31
C CYS A 25 -5.63 -5.18 10.79
N GLY A 26 -4.52 -4.60 10.32
CA GLY A 26 -4.52 -3.24 9.79
C GLY A 26 -5.20 -3.05 8.43
N CYS A 27 -5.44 -4.12 7.66
CA CYS A 27 -6.09 -4.01 6.34
C CYS A 27 -7.48 -3.36 6.40
N GLY A 28 -8.26 -3.60 7.47
CA GLY A 28 -9.55 -2.95 7.68
C GLY A 28 -9.42 -1.43 7.91
N GLN A 29 -8.35 -1.00 8.59
CA GLN A 29 -8.05 0.42 8.80
C GLN A 29 -7.61 1.08 7.50
N VAL A 30 -6.81 0.38 6.67
CA VAL A 30 -6.42 0.86 5.33
C VAL A 30 -7.65 1.04 4.44
N LEU A 31 -8.56 0.06 4.39
CA LEU A 31 -9.84 0.17 3.67
C LEU A 31 -10.63 1.39 4.13
N THR A 32 -10.83 1.55 5.44
CA THR A 32 -11.61 2.67 6.00
C THR A 32 -10.97 4.02 5.69
N SER A 33 -9.65 4.14 5.82
CA SER A 33 -8.89 5.35 5.53
C SER A 33 -8.94 5.72 4.04
N PHE A 34 -8.82 4.74 3.17
CA PHE A 34 -8.98 4.93 1.73
C PHE A 34 -10.38 5.47 1.40
N LEU A 35 -11.44 4.83 1.90
CA LEU A 35 -12.82 5.25 1.65
C LEU A 35 -13.14 6.64 2.24
N ARG A 36 -12.59 7.01 3.41
CA ARG A 36 -12.69 8.38 3.93
C ARG A 36 -12.05 9.39 2.99
N SER A 37 -10.94 9.02 2.37
CA SER A 37 -10.23 9.88 1.43
C SER A 37 -10.99 10.03 0.11
N VAL A 38 -11.59 8.95 -0.38
CA VAL A 38 -12.51 8.96 -1.53
C VAL A 38 -13.72 9.87 -1.27
N ASP A 39 -14.36 9.72 -0.11
CA ASP A 39 -15.52 10.53 0.30
C ASP A 39 -15.16 12.02 0.41
N ALA A 40 -14.05 12.33 1.07
CA ALA A 40 -13.57 13.71 1.24
C ALA A 40 -13.22 14.42 -0.07
N LEU A 41 -12.84 13.65 -1.11
CA LEU A 41 -12.52 14.17 -2.44
C LEU A 41 -13.70 14.08 -3.42
N ASN A 42 -14.87 13.59 -2.96
CA ASN A 42 -16.05 13.33 -3.79
C ASN A 42 -15.73 12.53 -5.05
N ILE A 43 -14.84 11.51 -4.93
CA ILE A 43 -14.49 10.65 -6.06
C ILE A 43 -15.62 9.64 -6.31
N ASP A 44 -16.11 9.59 -7.54
CA ASP A 44 -17.02 8.55 -7.97
C ASP A 44 -16.23 7.25 -8.23
N LEU A 45 -16.55 6.18 -7.49
CA LEU A 45 -15.90 4.87 -7.65
C LEU A 45 -16.16 4.24 -9.01
N ASN A 46 -17.22 4.63 -9.73
CA ASN A 46 -17.47 4.18 -11.10
C ASN A 46 -16.43 4.70 -12.11
N THR A 47 -15.64 5.71 -11.75
CA THR A 47 -14.53 6.24 -12.57
C THR A 47 -13.18 5.62 -12.18
N MET A 48 -13.19 4.62 -11.31
CA MET A 48 -11.99 4.01 -10.76
C MET A 48 -11.94 2.51 -11.07
N VAL A 49 -10.74 2.01 -11.34
CA VAL A 49 -10.46 0.57 -11.35
C VAL A 49 -9.44 0.25 -10.26
N ALA A 50 -9.76 -0.71 -9.40
CA ALA A 50 -8.85 -1.22 -8.40
C ALA A 50 -8.16 -2.48 -8.92
N VAL A 51 -6.83 -2.50 -8.92
CA VAL A 51 -6.04 -3.67 -9.30
C VAL A 51 -5.41 -4.27 -8.07
N ALA A 52 -5.60 -5.55 -7.86
CA ALA A 52 -5.07 -6.27 -6.71
C ALA A 52 -4.29 -7.53 -7.12
N GLY A 53 -3.21 -7.82 -6.41
CA GLY A 53 -2.44 -9.04 -6.58
C GLY A 53 -2.95 -10.19 -5.71
N VAL A 54 -2.09 -10.83 -4.93
CA VAL A 54 -2.45 -11.95 -4.07
C VAL A 54 -1.98 -11.69 -2.64
N GLY A 55 -2.84 -11.98 -1.67
CA GLY A 55 -2.58 -11.83 -0.25
C GLY A 55 -3.68 -11.06 0.47
N CYS A 56 -3.46 -10.78 1.76
CA CYS A 56 -4.46 -10.10 2.59
C CYS A 56 -4.83 -8.71 2.04
N THR A 57 -3.85 -7.95 1.59
CA THR A 57 -4.05 -6.61 1.01
C THR A 57 -4.90 -6.65 -0.24
N ALA A 58 -4.73 -7.66 -1.08
CA ALA A 58 -5.48 -7.85 -2.32
C ALA A 58 -7.00 -8.05 -2.08
N ARG A 59 -7.41 -8.31 -0.85
CA ARG A 59 -8.82 -8.41 -0.47
C ARG A 59 -9.46 -7.07 -0.15
N ILE A 60 -8.71 -5.98 -0.02
CA ILE A 60 -9.26 -4.65 0.25
C ILE A 60 -10.30 -4.24 -0.82
N PRO A 61 -10.00 -4.29 -2.13
CA PRO A 61 -10.98 -3.89 -3.15
C PRO A 61 -12.21 -4.81 -3.23
N VAL A 62 -12.12 -6.04 -2.76
CA VAL A 62 -13.28 -6.97 -2.76
C VAL A 62 -14.46 -6.40 -1.99
N TYR A 63 -14.19 -5.58 -0.96
CA TYR A 63 -15.22 -4.97 -0.13
C TYR A 63 -15.69 -3.61 -0.63
N MET A 64 -15.05 -3.04 -1.66
CA MET A 64 -15.41 -1.74 -2.23
C MET A 64 -16.36 -1.92 -3.42
N ASN A 65 -17.32 -1.01 -3.56
CA ASN A 65 -18.18 -0.94 -4.73
C ASN A 65 -17.44 -0.25 -5.90
N VAL A 66 -16.43 -0.94 -6.44
CA VAL A 66 -15.53 -0.47 -7.49
C VAL A 66 -15.27 -1.60 -8.48
N ASP A 67 -15.08 -1.29 -9.75
CA ASP A 67 -14.58 -2.28 -10.69
C ASP A 67 -13.19 -2.73 -10.30
N MET A 68 -12.97 -4.05 -10.26
CA MET A 68 -11.69 -4.58 -9.81
C MET A 68 -11.17 -5.71 -10.70
N LEU A 69 -9.85 -5.72 -10.84
CA LEU A 69 -9.12 -6.84 -11.40
C LEU A 69 -8.27 -7.48 -10.29
N HIS A 70 -8.55 -8.73 -9.96
CA HIS A 70 -7.76 -9.54 -9.04
C HIS A 70 -6.83 -10.44 -9.85
N GLY A 71 -5.59 -10.02 -9.98
CA GLY A 71 -4.59 -10.66 -10.84
C GLY A 71 -3.71 -11.68 -10.12
N VAL A 72 -2.63 -12.07 -10.80
CA VAL A 72 -1.62 -13.00 -10.29
C VAL A 72 -0.64 -12.29 -9.37
N HIS A 73 -0.06 -13.02 -8.42
CA HIS A 73 0.93 -12.51 -7.46
C HIS A 73 2.08 -11.77 -8.14
N GLY A 74 2.37 -10.56 -7.67
CA GLY A 74 3.43 -9.69 -8.16
C GLY A 74 3.20 -9.11 -9.57
N ARG A 75 1.99 -9.20 -10.13
CA ARG A 75 1.68 -8.72 -11.49
C ARG A 75 0.66 -7.59 -11.54
N THR A 76 0.43 -6.91 -10.42
CA THR A 76 -0.53 -5.80 -10.34
C THR A 76 -0.18 -4.66 -11.29
N LEU A 77 1.07 -4.25 -11.35
CA LEU A 77 1.51 -3.13 -12.19
C LEU A 77 1.48 -3.42 -13.70
N PRO A 78 1.84 -4.61 -14.20
CA PRO A 78 1.55 -4.98 -15.60
C PRO A 78 0.08 -4.87 -15.96
N TRP A 79 -0.84 -5.38 -15.13
CA TRP A 79 -2.27 -5.25 -15.35
C TRP A 79 -2.74 -3.79 -15.32
N ALA A 80 -2.28 -3.02 -14.31
CA ALA A 80 -2.58 -1.59 -14.21
C ALA A 80 -2.05 -0.82 -15.43
N THR A 81 -0.90 -1.20 -15.97
CA THR A 81 -0.34 -0.61 -17.18
C THR A 81 -1.24 -0.82 -18.37
N GLY A 82 -1.71 -2.05 -18.60
CA GLY A 82 -2.64 -2.36 -19.70
C GLY A 82 -3.94 -1.60 -19.59
N ILE A 83 -4.55 -1.57 -18.39
CA ILE A 83 -5.79 -0.82 -18.15
C ILE A 83 -5.57 0.68 -18.43
N LYS A 84 -4.48 1.26 -17.88
CA LYS A 84 -4.23 2.69 -18.00
C LYS A 84 -3.92 3.13 -19.43
N LEU A 85 -3.23 2.30 -20.20
CA LEU A 85 -2.95 2.60 -21.62
C LEU A 85 -4.19 2.51 -22.51
N HIS A 86 -5.16 1.68 -22.14
CA HIS A 86 -6.42 1.57 -22.90
C HIS A 86 -7.45 2.61 -22.45
N TYR A 87 -7.49 2.93 -21.15
CA TYR A 87 -8.44 3.88 -20.56
C TYR A 87 -7.68 5.00 -19.85
N LEU A 88 -7.17 5.98 -20.61
CA LEU A 88 -6.28 7.04 -20.11
C LEU A 88 -6.91 7.86 -18.98
N GLU A 89 -8.21 8.13 -19.04
CA GLU A 89 -8.92 8.96 -18.07
C GLU A 89 -9.30 8.18 -16.78
N THR A 90 -9.28 6.85 -16.84
CA THR A 90 -9.65 6.01 -15.69
C THR A 90 -8.63 6.16 -14.56
N ARG A 91 -9.13 6.39 -13.35
CA ARG A 91 -8.29 6.37 -12.16
C ARG A 91 -7.98 4.92 -11.81
N VAL A 92 -6.70 4.57 -11.81
CA VAL A 92 -6.25 3.22 -11.46
C VAL A 92 -5.55 3.25 -10.10
N VAL A 93 -6.03 2.43 -9.16
CA VAL A 93 -5.42 2.26 -7.84
C VAL A 93 -5.02 0.80 -7.66
N VAL A 94 -3.76 0.58 -7.28
CA VAL A 94 -3.20 -0.76 -7.05
C VAL A 94 -3.12 -1.04 -5.55
N PHE A 95 -3.61 -2.19 -5.11
CA PHE A 95 -3.45 -2.68 -3.75
C PHE A 95 -2.56 -3.93 -3.73
N ALA A 96 -1.39 -3.82 -3.12
CA ALA A 96 -0.40 -4.90 -3.03
C ALA A 96 0.14 -5.03 -1.60
N GLY A 97 0.48 -6.24 -1.17
CA GLY A 97 1.25 -6.48 0.03
C GLY A 97 2.75 -6.22 -0.21
N ASP A 98 3.52 -6.14 0.88
CA ASP A 98 4.97 -6.02 0.86
C ASP A 98 5.64 -7.14 0.04
N GLY A 99 5.28 -8.39 0.29
CA GLY A 99 5.79 -9.51 -0.49
C GLY A 99 5.30 -9.55 -1.94
N ASP A 100 4.08 -9.10 -2.20
CA ASP A 100 3.51 -9.02 -3.56
C ASP A 100 4.25 -7.96 -4.40
N CYS A 101 4.52 -6.81 -3.82
CA CYS A 101 5.17 -5.68 -4.49
C CYS A 101 6.69 -5.84 -4.59
N ALA A 102 7.37 -6.17 -3.48
CA ALA A 102 8.83 -6.09 -3.38
C ALA A 102 9.55 -7.42 -3.69
N SER A 103 8.83 -8.55 -3.72
CA SER A 103 9.39 -9.84 -4.14
C SER A 103 9.27 -9.98 -5.66
N ILE A 104 8.34 -10.79 -6.12
CA ILE A 104 8.15 -11.08 -7.55
C ILE A 104 7.70 -9.83 -8.35
N GLY A 105 7.10 -8.83 -7.69
CA GLY A 105 6.66 -7.58 -8.30
C GLY A 105 7.74 -6.50 -8.44
N GLY A 106 8.92 -6.66 -7.82
CA GLY A 106 9.94 -5.62 -7.72
C GLY A 106 10.40 -5.04 -9.05
N ASN A 107 10.60 -5.87 -10.06
CA ASN A 107 10.95 -5.43 -11.41
C ASN A 107 9.86 -4.53 -12.02
N HIS A 108 8.59 -4.88 -11.83
CA HIS A 108 7.48 -4.11 -12.37
C HIS A 108 7.32 -2.75 -11.67
N LEU A 109 7.64 -2.69 -10.36
CA LEU A 109 7.68 -1.43 -9.61
C LEU A 109 8.69 -0.46 -10.23
N ILE A 110 9.94 -0.91 -10.45
CA ILE A 110 11.01 -0.09 -11.04
C ILE A 110 10.56 0.49 -12.39
N HIS A 111 9.99 -0.35 -13.26
CA HIS A 111 9.57 0.11 -14.58
C HIS A 111 8.34 1.02 -14.58
N ALA A 112 7.38 0.83 -13.66
CA ALA A 112 6.24 1.72 -13.52
C ALA A 112 6.66 3.11 -13.01
N CYS A 113 7.56 3.17 -12.02
CA CYS A 113 8.16 4.42 -11.54
C CYS A 113 8.90 5.15 -12.66
N ARG A 114 9.80 4.45 -13.37
CA ARG A 114 10.60 5.01 -14.44
C ARG A 114 9.75 5.63 -15.55
N ARG A 115 8.66 4.96 -15.92
CA ARG A 115 7.73 5.45 -16.96
C ARG A 115 6.82 6.59 -16.48
N ASN A 116 6.73 6.82 -15.18
CA ASN A 116 5.75 7.70 -14.56
C ASN A 116 4.31 7.33 -14.96
N LEU A 117 3.97 6.03 -14.82
CA LEU A 117 2.62 5.53 -15.10
C LEU A 117 1.61 6.22 -14.16
N ASP A 118 0.53 6.79 -14.68
CA ASP A 118 -0.49 7.49 -13.87
C ASP A 118 -1.35 6.51 -13.05
N VAL A 119 -0.77 6.03 -11.96
CA VAL A 119 -1.33 5.00 -11.05
C VAL A 119 -0.93 5.29 -9.62
N LEU A 120 -1.87 5.20 -8.67
CA LEU A 120 -1.55 5.17 -7.25
C LEU A 120 -1.36 3.72 -6.80
N MET A 121 -0.16 3.37 -6.35
CA MET A 121 0.13 2.08 -5.73
C MET A 121 0.15 2.19 -4.21
N VAL A 122 -0.75 1.44 -3.56
CA VAL A 122 -0.85 1.30 -2.11
C VAL A 122 -0.18 -0.01 -1.70
N VAL A 123 0.94 0.09 -1.00
CA VAL A 123 1.69 -1.07 -0.49
C VAL A 123 1.43 -1.22 1.00
N VAL A 124 0.69 -2.26 1.40
CA VAL A 124 0.50 -2.56 2.82
C VAL A 124 1.64 -3.43 3.30
N ASN A 125 2.55 -2.82 4.06
CA ASN A 125 3.70 -3.49 4.65
C ASN A 125 3.32 -4.04 6.03
N ASN A 126 3.09 -5.33 6.10
CA ASN A 126 2.80 -6.06 7.33
C ASN A 126 3.94 -7.01 7.74
N PHE A 127 5.11 -6.86 7.10
CA PHE A 127 6.38 -7.51 7.40
C PHE A 127 6.42 -9.03 7.15
N ASN A 128 5.49 -9.59 6.38
CA ASN A 128 5.49 -11.03 6.08
C ASN A 128 4.50 -11.41 4.98
N PHE A 129 4.69 -12.59 4.37
CA PHE A 129 3.65 -13.24 3.58
C PHE A 129 2.57 -13.79 4.51
N ALA A 130 1.63 -12.96 4.93
CA ALA A 130 0.69 -13.29 5.98
C ALA A 130 -0.35 -14.34 5.56
N MET A 131 -0.91 -14.26 4.36
CA MET A 131 -1.99 -15.15 3.91
C MET A 131 -1.55 -16.63 3.85
N THR A 132 -0.29 -16.89 3.59
CA THR A 132 0.27 -18.23 3.44
C THR A 132 0.88 -18.79 4.73
N GLY A 133 0.85 -18.02 5.84
CA GLY A 133 1.24 -18.53 7.14
C GLY A 133 2.39 -17.77 7.84
N GLY A 134 2.87 -16.65 7.29
CA GLY A 134 3.86 -15.79 7.96
C GLY A 134 5.31 -16.06 7.58
N GLN A 135 5.57 -16.32 6.30
CA GLN A 135 6.93 -16.45 5.76
C GLN A 135 7.64 -15.12 5.71
N VAL A 136 8.97 -15.15 5.67
CA VAL A 136 9.80 -13.96 5.47
C VAL A 136 9.49 -13.30 4.13
N ALA A 137 9.34 -11.98 4.13
CA ALA A 137 9.13 -11.15 2.94
C ALA A 137 10.32 -10.18 2.77
N PRO A 138 10.55 -9.60 1.59
CA PRO A 138 11.69 -8.72 1.35
C PRO A 138 11.72 -7.45 2.24
N MET A 139 10.60 -7.10 2.86
CA MET A 139 10.50 -5.94 3.76
C MET A 139 10.42 -6.36 5.24
N THR A 140 10.57 -7.65 5.55
CA THR A 140 10.64 -8.17 6.92
C THR A 140 11.89 -7.59 7.62
N PRO A 141 11.76 -6.97 8.80
CA PRO A 141 12.91 -6.44 9.53
C PRO A 141 13.97 -7.51 9.79
N ALA A 142 15.24 -7.15 9.67
CA ALA A 142 16.36 -8.05 9.96
C ALA A 142 16.23 -8.68 11.36
N HIS A 143 16.67 -9.90 11.48
CA HIS A 143 16.61 -10.72 12.69
C HIS A 143 15.20 -11.09 13.16
N SER A 144 14.16 -10.79 12.38
CA SER A 144 12.80 -11.24 12.72
C SER A 144 12.66 -12.75 12.57
N VAL A 145 12.09 -13.38 13.58
CA VAL A 145 11.65 -14.77 13.50
C VAL A 145 10.37 -14.83 12.67
N THR A 146 10.32 -15.72 11.70
CA THR A 146 9.15 -15.98 10.86
C THR A 146 8.96 -17.49 10.67
N MET A 147 7.88 -17.91 10.01
CA MET A 147 7.66 -19.33 9.72
C MET A 147 8.84 -19.96 8.95
N THR A 148 9.50 -19.20 8.06
CA THR A 148 10.61 -19.70 7.23
C THR A 148 12.01 -19.29 7.71
N THR A 149 12.07 -18.44 8.73
CA THR A 149 13.32 -18.00 9.38
C THR A 149 13.27 -18.21 10.89
N PRO A 150 13.26 -19.47 11.37
CA PRO A 150 13.06 -19.79 12.79
C PRO A 150 14.21 -19.29 13.69
N TYR A 151 15.37 -19.01 13.11
CA TYR A 151 16.55 -18.46 13.80
C TYR A 151 16.76 -16.96 13.56
N GLY A 152 15.78 -16.28 12.94
CA GLY A 152 15.83 -14.89 12.54
C GLY A 152 16.22 -14.70 11.07
N SER A 153 15.71 -13.62 10.46
CA SER A 153 16.04 -13.24 9.09
C SER A 153 17.45 -12.66 9.01
N GLY A 154 18.31 -13.21 8.15
CA GLY A 154 19.67 -12.71 7.91
C GLY A 154 19.77 -11.65 6.81
N GLU A 155 18.70 -11.40 6.06
CA GLU A 155 18.70 -10.46 4.94
C GLU A 155 18.27 -9.05 5.39
N PRO A 156 18.93 -7.98 4.88
CA PRO A 156 18.48 -6.62 5.11
C PRO A 156 17.16 -6.36 4.38
N PRO A 157 16.19 -5.68 5.04
CA PRO A 157 14.91 -5.38 4.40
C PRO A 157 15.05 -4.27 3.35
N PHE A 158 14.23 -4.34 2.29
CA PHE A 158 14.08 -3.25 1.35
C PHE A 158 13.39 -2.04 1.98
N ASP A 159 13.89 -0.85 1.68
CA ASP A 159 13.16 0.41 1.83
C ASP A 159 12.45 0.72 0.49
N ILE A 160 11.18 0.35 0.39
CA ILE A 160 10.40 0.48 -0.84
C ILE A 160 10.22 1.95 -1.27
N CYS A 161 10.18 2.88 -0.31
CA CYS A 161 10.07 4.31 -0.61
C CYS A 161 11.34 4.82 -1.29
N LYS A 162 12.53 4.47 -0.77
CA LYS A 162 13.81 4.81 -1.40
C LYS A 162 13.97 4.16 -2.77
N MET A 163 13.52 2.91 -2.92
CA MET A 163 13.53 2.23 -4.22
C MET A 163 12.66 2.95 -5.25
N ALA A 164 11.43 3.34 -4.88
CA ALA A 164 10.51 4.04 -5.77
C ALA A 164 11.04 5.44 -6.13
N GLU A 165 11.61 6.17 -5.17
CA GLU A 165 12.26 7.47 -5.38
C GLU A 165 13.42 7.33 -6.38
N ALA A 166 14.35 6.40 -6.13
CA ALA A 166 15.50 6.16 -7.00
C ALA A 166 15.09 5.71 -8.41
N ALA A 167 13.97 4.99 -8.53
CA ALA A 167 13.39 4.59 -9.82
C ALA A 167 12.61 5.71 -10.51
N GLY A 168 12.43 6.87 -9.88
CA GLY A 168 11.82 8.07 -10.45
C GLY A 168 10.31 8.18 -10.26
N ALA A 169 9.73 7.60 -9.21
CA ALA A 169 8.36 7.88 -8.82
C ALA A 169 8.16 9.36 -8.49
N THR A 170 7.01 9.92 -8.88
CA THR A 170 6.74 11.36 -8.73
C THR A 170 5.94 11.69 -7.47
N TYR A 171 5.33 10.69 -6.82
CA TYR A 171 4.79 10.78 -5.47
C TYR A 171 5.25 9.58 -4.65
N VAL A 172 5.90 9.83 -3.52
CA VAL A 172 6.33 8.77 -2.59
C VAL A 172 6.04 9.19 -1.17
N ALA A 173 5.29 8.38 -0.45
CA ALA A 173 4.95 8.64 0.94
C ALA A 173 4.89 7.35 1.76
N ARG A 174 5.09 7.49 3.07
CA ARG A 174 4.92 6.41 4.04
C ARG A 174 3.99 6.85 5.17
N ALA A 175 2.99 6.03 5.48
CA ALA A 175 2.08 6.19 6.59
C ALA A 175 2.10 4.95 7.49
N SER A 176 1.32 4.99 8.56
CA SER A 176 1.07 3.84 9.43
C SER A 176 -0.38 3.80 9.85
N THR A 177 -0.92 2.61 10.04
CA THR A 177 -2.25 2.40 10.64
C THR A 177 -2.32 2.87 12.10
N THR A 178 -1.20 3.19 12.73
CA THR A 178 -1.17 3.83 14.05
C THR A 178 -1.38 5.35 14.02
N ASN A 179 -1.39 5.97 12.82
CA ASN A 179 -1.64 7.41 12.62
C ASN A 179 -2.62 7.62 11.45
N LEU A 180 -3.90 7.40 11.71
CA LEU A 180 -4.96 7.49 10.70
C LEU A 180 -5.12 8.89 10.09
N PRO A 181 -5.03 10.01 10.85
CA PRO A 181 -5.09 11.34 10.25
C PRO A 181 -4.02 11.57 9.17
N LEU A 182 -2.78 11.16 9.42
CA LEU A 182 -1.71 11.23 8.43
C LEU A 182 -1.98 10.31 7.23
N LEU A 183 -2.45 9.10 7.50
CA LEU A 183 -2.79 8.14 6.45
C LEU A 183 -3.89 8.69 5.52
N ASP A 184 -4.97 9.27 6.08
CA ASP A 184 -6.04 9.92 5.31
C ASP A 184 -5.50 11.09 4.47
N GLN A 185 -4.61 11.91 5.05
CA GLN A 185 -3.99 13.02 4.35
C GLN A 185 -3.16 12.56 3.15
N LEU A 186 -2.31 11.54 3.35
CA LEU A 186 -1.44 11.03 2.31
C LEU A 186 -2.21 10.26 1.22
N PHE A 187 -3.31 9.59 1.58
CA PHE A 187 -4.23 9.03 0.59
C PHE A 187 -4.84 10.11 -0.30
N ARG A 188 -5.35 11.21 0.29
CA ARG A 188 -5.92 12.32 -0.50
C ARG A 188 -4.91 12.90 -1.48
N LYS A 189 -3.66 13.13 -1.03
CA LYS A 189 -2.59 13.62 -1.90
C LYS A 189 -2.27 12.63 -3.03
N GLY A 190 -2.13 11.35 -2.71
CA GLY A 190 -1.84 10.31 -3.71
C GLY A 190 -2.98 10.15 -4.72
N LEU A 191 -4.25 10.27 -4.29
CA LEU A 191 -5.42 10.21 -5.17
C LEU A 191 -5.55 11.43 -6.10
N GLN A 192 -4.98 12.57 -5.73
CA GLN A 192 -4.95 13.80 -6.55
C GLN A 192 -3.71 13.92 -7.41
N HIS A 193 -2.67 13.13 -7.12
CA HIS A 193 -1.42 13.17 -7.87
C HIS A 193 -1.60 12.64 -9.29
N LYS A 194 -0.88 13.24 -10.24
CA LYS A 194 -0.78 12.80 -11.63
C LYS A 194 0.61 12.23 -11.89
N GLY A 195 0.66 10.96 -12.27
CA GLY A 195 1.87 10.17 -12.44
C GLY A 195 1.97 9.03 -11.44
N PHE A 196 3.13 8.39 -11.35
CA PHE A 196 3.30 7.24 -10.49
C PHE A 196 3.43 7.65 -9.02
N GLY A 197 2.42 7.25 -8.24
CA GLY A 197 2.39 7.42 -6.81
C GLY A 197 2.60 6.09 -6.07
N LEU A 198 3.47 6.09 -5.05
CA LEU A 198 3.61 5.01 -4.10
C LEU A 198 3.28 5.49 -2.68
N LEU A 199 2.30 4.87 -2.05
CA LEU A 199 1.99 5.04 -0.64
C LEU A 199 2.24 3.71 0.10
N GLU A 200 3.33 3.65 0.85
CA GLU A 200 3.57 2.56 1.78
C GLU A 200 2.78 2.78 3.08
N VAL A 201 2.07 1.75 3.54
CA VAL A 201 1.35 1.77 4.82
C VAL A 201 1.88 0.68 5.73
N ILE A 202 2.63 1.09 6.76
CA ILE A 202 3.05 0.18 7.83
C ILE A 202 1.82 -0.27 8.60
N SER A 203 1.61 -1.58 8.65
CA SER A 203 0.35 -2.18 9.09
C SER A 203 0.59 -3.37 10.01
N GLN A 204 -0.19 -3.49 11.08
CA GLN A 204 -0.08 -4.61 12.00
C GLN A 204 -0.64 -5.91 11.42
N CYS A 205 0.08 -7.01 11.68
CA CYS A 205 -0.34 -8.38 11.49
C CYS A 205 -0.24 -9.17 12.80
N PRO A 206 -1.25 -9.14 13.69
CA PRO A 206 -1.19 -9.85 14.96
C PRO A 206 -1.12 -11.37 14.79
N THR A 207 -1.73 -11.90 13.73
CA THR A 207 -1.90 -13.34 13.52
C THR A 207 -0.59 -14.06 13.20
N HIS A 208 0.30 -13.45 12.39
CA HIS A 208 1.56 -14.09 11.98
C HIS A 208 2.77 -13.30 12.49
N TYR A 209 3.02 -12.08 11.98
CA TYR A 209 4.18 -11.31 12.41
C TYR A 209 4.20 -11.09 13.92
N GLY A 210 3.06 -10.75 14.52
CA GLY A 210 2.95 -10.59 15.96
C GLY A 210 3.32 -11.87 16.71
N ARG A 211 2.79 -13.02 16.29
CA ARG A 211 3.05 -14.30 16.98
C ARG A 211 4.48 -14.79 16.79
N TYR A 212 5.03 -14.70 15.57
CA TYR A 212 6.38 -15.21 15.30
C TYR A 212 7.47 -14.24 15.76
N ALA A 213 7.40 -12.99 15.33
CA ALA A 213 8.47 -12.03 15.57
C ALA A 213 8.38 -11.30 16.92
N LEU A 214 7.16 -11.13 17.47
CA LEU A 214 6.93 -10.37 18.71
C LEU A 214 6.41 -11.25 19.86
N ASN A 215 6.29 -12.56 19.66
CA ASN A 215 5.76 -13.52 20.64
C ASN A 215 4.40 -13.10 21.23
N THR A 216 3.55 -12.45 20.44
CA THR A 216 2.23 -12.00 20.89
C THR A 216 1.21 -11.98 19.75
N GLY A 217 -0.01 -12.49 20.01
CA GLY A 217 -1.17 -12.32 19.12
C GLY A 217 -2.05 -11.12 19.52
N ASP A 218 -1.67 -10.38 20.54
CA ASP A 218 -2.41 -9.21 21.03
C ASP A 218 -2.21 -8.03 20.06
N ALA A 219 -3.30 -7.60 19.44
CA ALA A 219 -3.29 -6.52 18.45
C ALA A 219 -2.82 -5.18 19.05
N VAL A 220 -3.13 -4.91 20.33
CA VAL A 220 -2.74 -3.68 21.01
C VAL A 220 -1.22 -3.65 21.18
N ARG A 221 -0.63 -4.74 21.68
CA ARG A 221 0.83 -4.86 21.82
C ARG A 221 1.56 -4.73 20.50
N VAL A 222 1.03 -5.31 19.42
CA VAL A 222 1.61 -5.18 18.08
C VAL A 222 1.52 -3.72 17.59
N GLN A 223 0.39 -3.04 17.83
CA GLN A 223 0.26 -1.62 17.50
C GLN A 223 1.22 -0.73 18.31
N ASP A 224 1.39 -1.01 19.59
CA ASP A 224 2.32 -0.24 20.45
C ASP A 224 3.77 -0.43 20.01
N TRP A 225 4.15 -1.66 19.63
CA TRP A 225 5.43 -1.93 19.03
C TRP A 225 5.61 -1.12 17.72
N MET A 226 4.64 -1.13 16.82
CA MET A 226 4.69 -0.33 15.59
C MET A 226 4.78 1.17 15.89
N ARG A 227 3.97 1.68 16.83
CA ARG A 227 3.97 3.09 17.22
C ARG A 227 5.34 3.52 17.73
N SER A 228 6.02 2.68 18.52
CA SER A 228 7.37 2.93 19.02
C SER A 228 8.43 2.96 17.91
N ARG A 229 8.15 2.36 16.75
CA ARG A 229 9.06 2.33 15.58
C ARG A 229 8.75 3.42 14.56
N CYS A 230 7.62 4.10 14.64
CA CYS A 230 7.23 5.14 13.71
C CYS A 230 7.65 6.51 14.22
N VAL A 231 8.26 7.33 13.35
CA VAL A 231 8.69 8.70 13.63
C VAL A 231 8.22 9.61 12.50
N LEU A 232 7.60 10.74 12.83
CA LEU A 232 7.20 11.72 11.81
C LEU A 232 8.43 12.34 11.13
N LYS A 233 8.37 12.63 9.83
CA LYS A 233 9.47 13.20 9.04
C LYS A 233 10.05 14.44 9.70
N ALA A 234 9.20 15.39 10.12
CA ALA A 234 9.63 16.61 10.80
C ALA A 234 10.35 16.38 12.17
N GLN A 235 10.12 15.22 12.78
CA GLN A 235 10.84 14.80 13.98
C GLN A 235 12.13 14.07 13.63
N ALA A 236 12.11 13.26 12.57
CA ALA A 236 13.27 12.51 12.09
C ALA A 236 14.39 13.44 11.61
N GLU A 237 14.05 14.56 10.96
CA GLU A 237 15.00 15.58 10.50
C GLU A 237 15.81 16.24 11.63
N LYS A 238 15.35 16.10 12.89
CA LYS A 238 16.02 16.66 14.09
C LYS A 238 16.84 15.62 14.84
N LYS A 239 16.89 14.38 14.34
CA LYS A 239 17.54 13.24 15.01
C LYS A 239 18.83 12.84 14.31
N ALA A 240 19.77 12.31 15.07
CA ALA A 240 20.96 11.70 14.52
C ALA A 240 20.60 10.39 13.76
N PRO A 241 21.34 10.03 12.70
CA PRO A 241 21.06 8.81 11.92
C PRO A 241 20.97 7.54 12.78
N GLU A 242 21.78 7.46 13.84
CA GLU A 242 21.85 6.33 14.78
C GLU A 242 20.53 6.15 15.55
N GLU A 243 19.82 7.24 15.85
CA GLU A 243 18.53 7.22 16.54
C GLU A 243 17.40 6.73 15.64
N LEU A 244 17.62 6.74 14.33
CA LEU A 244 16.64 6.32 13.31
C LEU A 244 16.84 4.86 12.88
N VAL A 245 17.87 4.19 13.37
CA VAL A 245 18.09 2.76 13.09
C VAL A 245 16.88 1.94 13.55
N GLY A 246 16.31 1.17 12.64
CA GLY A 246 15.11 0.35 12.88
C GLY A 246 13.82 1.15 13.09
N LYS A 247 13.80 2.43 12.71
CA LYS A 247 12.60 3.29 12.70
C LYS A 247 12.05 3.45 11.29
N TYR A 248 10.74 3.68 11.22
CA TYR A 248 10.02 4.01 9.99
C TYR A 248 9.66 5.50 10.02
N VAL A 249 10.29 6.27 9.16
CA VAL A 249 9.98 7.69 9.00
C VAL A 249 8.67 7.79 8.23
N LEU A 250 7.68 8.49 8.81
CA LEU A 250 6.35 8.69 8.23
C LEU A 250 6.24 10.10 7.64
N GLY A 251 5.69 10.21 6.45
CA GLY A 251 5.46 11.46 5.75
C GLY A 251 5.59 11.34 4.26
N GLU A 252 5.57 12.47 3.58
CA GLU A 252 5.79 12.61 2.14
C GLU A 252 7.28 12.81 1.88
N PHE A 253 7.85 12.01 0.97
CA PHE A 253 9.27 12.06 0.59
C PHE A 253 9.47 12.74 -0.75
N VAL A 254 8.63 12.41 -1.73
CA VAL A 254 8.63 12.96 -3.08
C VAL A 254 7.24 13.44 -3.44
N ASN A 255 7.16 14.64 -4.02
CA ASN A 255 5.94 15.15 -4.64
C ASN A 255 6.35 16.14 -5.73
N THR A 256 6.59 15.63 -6.91
CA THR A 256 7.04 16.35 -8.08
C THR A 256 6.13 16.08 -9.26
N GLN A 257 6.26 16.86 -10.32
CA GLN A 257 5.50 16.64 -11.55
C GLN A 257 6.45 16.33 -12.70
N ARG A 258 6.05 15.39 -13.52
CA ARG A 258 6.75 14.97 -14.73
C ARG A 258 5.71 14.49 -15.74
N PRO A 259 5.96 14.56 -17.06
CA PRO A 259 5.06 13.99 -18.04
C PRO A 259 4.70 12.54 -17.72
N ILE A 260 3.42 12.21 -17.82
CA ILE A 260 2.90 10.85 -17.57
C ILE A 260 3.11 9.98 -18.81
N PHE A 261 3.17 8.68 -18.60
CA PHE A 261 3.29 7.71 -19.68
C PHE A 261 1.90 7.38 -20.24
N GLU A 262 1.64 7.82 -21.45
CA GLU A 262 0.38 7.59 -22.20
C GLU A 262 0.56 6.60 -23.37
N GLY A 263 1.67 5.87 -23.42
CA GLY A 263 2.04 5.03 -24.55
C GLY A 263 2.96 5.78 -25.52
N SER A 264 3.31 5.14 -26.61
CA SER A 264 4.16 5.77 -27.63
C SER A 264 3.32 6.67 -28.52
N SER A 265 3.71 7.94 -28.69
CA SER A 265 3.12 8.86 -29.67
C SER A 265 3.19 8.33 -31.11
N VAL A 266 4.16 7.47 -31.39
CA VAL A 266 4.32 6.83 -32.70
C VAL A 266 3.10 6.02 -33.14
N TYR A 267 2.33 5.44 -32.19
CA TYR A 267 1.10 4.71 -32.54
C TYR A 267 -0.09 5.62 -32.78
N LYS A 268 -0.09 6.85 -32.23
CA LYS A 268 -1.16 7.84 -32.49
C LYS A 268 -1.07 8.43 -33.90
N GLU A 269 0.16 8.54 -34.45
CA GLU A 269 0.38 9.05 -35.81
C GLU A 269 0.12 8.00 -36.90
N MET A 270 -0.11 6.74 -36.55
CA MET A 270 -0.43 5.66 -37.52
C MET A 270 -1.95 5.42 -37.68
N GLU A 271 -2.78 6.07 -36.87
CA GLU A 271 -4.26 5.98 -36.94
C GLU A 271 -4.89 7.16 -37.70
N ASP A 272 -4.10 8.20 -38.05
CA ASP A 272 -4.45 9.32 -38.95
C ASP A 272 -3.95 9.07 -40.39
#